data_5c857805c635e668a21b42d69a762b57
#
_entry.id   5c857805c635e668a21b42d69a762b57
#
_cell.length_a   1.000
_cell.length_b   1.000
_cell.length_c   1.000
_cell.angle_alpha   90.00
_cell.angle_beta   90.00
_cell.angle_gamma   90.00
#
_symmetry.space_group_name_H-M   'P 1'
#
loop_
_entity.id
_entity.type
_entity.pdbx_description
1 polymer ?
#
loop_
_entity_poly.entity_id
_entity_poly.type
_entity_poly.pdbx_seq_one_letter_code
_entity_poly.pdbx_strand_id
1 'polypeptide(L)'
;VKTEGKTIYHAGDLNWWHWNGESDTFNNDIAQSYCNEIDLLKGETIDVAFVPVDPRLEDKLCWAADYFMETIGAKTLMPIHFWKNFGVCQALQTKQYQDAVAVITKENETISIP
;
A
#
# COMPACT_ATOMS: atom_id res chain seq x y z
N VAL A 1 -9.68 -6.76 9.50
CA VAL A 1 -9.73 -7.69 10.65
C VAL A 1 -9.42 -6.95 11.93
N LYS A 2 -10.25 -7.17 12.92
CA LYS A 2 -10.05 -6.59 14.26
C LYS A 2 -9.70 -7.71 15.22
N THR A 3 -8.54 -7.60 15.86
CA THR A 3 -8.05 -8.62 16.80
C THR A 3 -7.13 -7.98 17.83
N GLU A 4 -7.23 -8.42 19.08
CA GLU A 4 -6.39 -7.96 20.18
C GLU A 4 -6.34 -6.44 20.34
N GLY A 5 -7.47 -5.77 20.05
CA GLY A 5 -7.56 -4.31 20.10
C GLY A 5 -6.94 -3.59 18.91
N LYS A 6 -6.50 -4.31 17.89
CA LYS A 6 -5.89 -3.76 16.68
C LYS A 6 -6.79 -3.96 15.46
N THR A 7 -6.77 -3.01 14.54
CA THR A 7 -7.44 -3.11 13.25
C THR A 7 -6.39 -3.30 12.16
N ILE A 8 -6.51 -4.39 11.41
CA ILE A 8 -5.56 -4.77 10.36
C ILE A 8 -6.27 -4.73 9.02
N TYR A 9 -5.73 -4.00 8.08
CA TYR A 9 -6.19 -4.00 6.69
C TYR A 9 -5.19 -4.77 5.83
N HIS A 10 -5.69 -5.66 5.00
CA HIS A 10 -4.87 -6.38 4.02
C HIS A 10 -5.50 -6.26 2.65
N ALA A 11 -4.81 -5.59 1.75
CA ALA A 11 -5.33 -5.32 0.41
C ALA A 11 -5.39 -6.55 -0.49
N GLY A 12 -4.60 -7.60 -0.19
CA GLY A 12 -4.45 -8.70 -1.12
C GLY A 12 -3.85 -8.20 -2.42
N ASP A 13 -4.52 -8.45 -3.53
CA ASP A 13 -4.10 -7.99 -4.86
C ASP A 13 -4.72 -6.66 -5.27
N LEU A 14 -5.52 -6.04 -4.42
CA LEU A 14 -6.12 -4.74 -4.71
C LEU A 14 -5.04 -3.67 -4.74
N ASN A 15 -4.85 -3.07 -5.91
CA ASN A 15 -3.79 -2.11 -6.16
C ASN A 15 -4.25 -1.09 -7.20
N TRP A 16 -3.59 0.05 -7.23
CA TRP A 16 -3.77 1.01 -8.31
C TRP A 16 -2.90 0.55 -9.48
N TRP A 17 -3.38 -0.47 -10.18
CA TRP A 17 -2.68 -0.98 -11.35
C TRP A 17 -2.73 0.06 -12.47
N HIS A 18 -1.59 0.36 -13.02
CA HIS A 18 -1.45 1.25 -14.16
C HIS A 18 -0.42 0.63 -15.11
N TRP A 19 -0.85 0.24 -16.27
CA TRP A 19 0.00 -0.46 -17.22
C TRP A 19 0.33 0.43 -18.40
N ASN A 20 1.62 0.67 -18.61
CA ASN A 20 2.11 1.35 -19.81
C ASN A 20 1.78 0.43 -21.02
N GLY A 21 1.26 1.01 -22.09
CA GLY A 21 0.82 0.23 -23.24
C GLY A 21 -0.67 -0.10 -23.28
N GLU A 22 -1.37 0.03 -22.15
CA GLU A 22 -2.83 -0.02 -22.13
C GLU A 22 -3.42 1.36 -22.38
N SER A 23 -4.69 1.39 -22.81
CA SER A 23 -5.36 2.65 -23.08
C SER A 23 -5.58 3.48 -21.82
N ASP A 24 -5.75 4.79 -21.99
CA ASP A 24 -6.09 5.68 -20.88
C ASP A 24 -7.42 5.27 -20.24
N THR A 25 -8.41 4.87 -21.05
CA THR A 25 -9.70 4.41 -20.53
C THR A 25 -9.52 3.20 -19.61
N PHE A 26 -8.72 2.22 -20.03
CA PHE A 26 -8.42 1.03 -19.22
C PHE A 26 -7.79 1.42 -17.88
N ASN A 27 -6.75 2.25 -17.92
CA ASN A 27 -6.04 2.67 -16.70
C ASN A 27 -6.89 3.57 -15.81
N ASN A 28 -7.71 4.44 -16.40
CA ASN A 28 -8.61 5.31 -15.62
C ASN A 28 -9.71 4.51 -14.92
N ASP A 29 -10.22 3.46 -15.53
CA ASP A 29 -11.22 2.57 -14.90
C ASP A 29 -10.61 1.87 -13.68
N ILE A 30 -9.36 1.42 -13.78
CA ILE A 30 -8.66 0.83 -12.64
C ILE A 30 -8.48 1.86 -11.53
N ALA A 31 -8.04 3.07 -11.86
CA ALA A 31 -7.84 4.14 -10.90
C ALA A 31 -9.14 4.45 -10.14
N GLN A 32 -10.24 4.57 -10.87
CA GLN A 32 -11.54 4.86 -10.29
C GLN A 32 -12.00 3.74 -9.36
N SER A 33 -11.85 2.49 -9.79
CA SER A 33 -12.24 1.33 -8.99
C SER A 33 -11.40 1.24 -7.71
N TYR A 34 -10.09 1.45 -7.81
CA TYR A 34 -9.21 1.43 -6.65
C TYR A 34 -9.62 2.51 -5.63
N CYS A 35 -9.76 3.74 -6.09
CA CYS A 35 -10.12 4.85 -5.21
C CYS A 35 -11.48 4.62 -4.56
N ASN A 36 -12.46 4.12 -5.30
CA ASN A 36 -13.79 3.84 -4.76
C ASN A 36 -13.72 2.78 -3.64
N GLU A 37 -12.94 1.73 -3.84
CA GLU A 37 -12.79 0.68 -2.82
C GLU A 37 -12.10 1.21 -1.56
N ILE A 38 -11.04 1.99 -1.72
CA ILE A 38 -10.33 2.56 -0.57
C ILE A 38 -11.23 3.56 0.18
N ASP A 39 -12.02 4.35 -0.54
CA ASP A 39 -12.91 5.33 0.07
C ASP A 39 -13.93 4.70 1.03
N LEU A 40 -14.26 3.42 0.84
CA LEU A 40 -15.15 2.70 1.77
C LEU A 40 -14.56 2.56 3.18
N LEU A 41 -13.26 2.74 3.33
CA LEU A 41 -12.58 2.64 4.62
C LEU A 41 -12.51 3.97 5.37
N LYS A 42 -13.02 5.04 4.79
CA LYS A 42 -13.01 6.36 5.45
C LYS A 42 -13.70 6.28 6.81
N GLY A 43 -13.06 6.87 7.82
CA GLY A 43 -13.56 6.83 9.20
C GLY A 43 -13.01 5.69 10.03
N GLU A 44 -12.36 4.70 9.42
CA GLU A 44 -11.72 3.61 10.15
C GLU A 44 -10.34 4.05 10.65
N THR A 45 -9.98 3.59 11.86
CA THR A 45 -8.63 3.75 12.39
C THR A 45 -7.88 2.44 12.14
N ILE A 46 -6.85 2.50 11.32
CA ILE A 46 -6.08 1.32 10.92
C ILE A 46 -4.75 1.29 11.66
N ASP A 47 -4.48 0.19 12.36
CA ASP A 47 -3.20 0.02 13.07
C ASP A 47 -2.12 -0.47 12.11
N VAL A 48 -2.43 -1.45 11.27
CA VAL A 48 -1.49 -1.99 10.28
C VAL A 48 -2.21 -2.15 8.95
N ALA A 49 -1.61 -1.65 7.89
CA ALA A 49 -2.12 -1.81 6.53
C ALA A 49 -1.08 -2.51 5.66
N PHE A 50 -1.48 -3.61 5.03
CA PHE A 50 -0.69 -4.33 4.04
C PHE A 50 -1.17 -3.91 2.67
N VAL A 51 -0.34 -3.14 1.96
CA VAL A 51 -0.71 -2.52 0.68
C VAL A 51 0.34 -2.87 -0.39
N PRO A 52 -0.09 -3.26 -1.60
CA PRO A 52 0.85 -3.57 -2.67
C PRO A 52 1.73 -2.38 -3.06
N VAL A 53 3.02 -2.66 -3.20
CA VAL A 53 4.02 -1.75 -3.75
C VAL A 53 4.80 -2.57 -4.76
N ASP A 54 4.23 -2.69 -5.95
CA ASP A 54 4.67 -3.65 -6.96
C ASP A 54 5.70 -3.01 -7.90
N PRO A 55 6.94 -3.50 -7.93
CA PRO A 55 7.99 -2.90 -8.75
C PRO A 55 7.73 -2.99 -10.26
N ARG A 56 6.81 -3.84 -10.71
CA ARG A 56 6.41 -3.88 -12.12
C ARG A 56 5.75 -2.59 -12.58
N LEU A 57 5.23 -1.79 -11.66
CA LEU A 57 4.60 -0.51 -11.99
C LEU A 57 5.63 0.62 -12.17
N GLU A 58 6.91 0.32 -11.99
CA GLU A 58 8.01 1.27 -12.20
C GLU A 58 7.83 2.54 -11.34
N ASP A 59 7.78 3.72 -11.97
CA ASP A 59 7.62 4.99 -11.27
C ASP A 59 6.25 5.16 -10.59
N LYS A 60 5.29 4.29 -10.89
CA LYS A 60 3.93 4.34 -10.35
C LYS A 60 3.71 3.36 -9.19
N LEU A 61 4.78 2.73 -8.72
CA LEU A 61 4.69 1.65 -7.73
C LEU A 61 4.11 2.10 -6.38
N CYS A 62 4.22 3.38 -6.05
CA CYS A 62 3.73 3.93 -4.78
C CYS A 62 2.32 4.52 -4.85
N TRP A 63 1.68 4.56 -6.01
CA TRP A 63 0.39 5.24 -6.15
C TRP A 63 -0.70 4.72 -5.21
N ALA A 64 -0.79 3.40 -5.07
CA ALA A 64 -1.77 2.80 -4.15
C ALA A 64 -1.48 3.19 -2.70
N ALA A 65 -0.24 3.08 -2.28
CA ALA A 65 0.18 3.44 -0.94
C ALA A 65 -0.03 4.94 -0.68
N ASP A 66 0.31 5.79 -1.64
CA ASP A 66 0.11 7.24 -1.53
C ASP A 66 -1.37 7.56 -1.30
N TYR A 67 -2.25 7.02 -2.13
CA TYR A 67 -3.68 7.27 -2.00
C TYR A 67 -4.24 6.75 -0.68
N PHE A 68 -3.84 5.54 -0.30
CA PHE A 68 -4.27 4.94 0.96
C PHE A 68 -3.85 5.77 2.16
N MET A 69 -2.57 6.14 2.23
CA MET A 69 -2.05 6.88 3.38
C MET A 69 -2.59 8.31 3.46
N GLU A 70 -2.84 8.96 2.32
CA GLU A 70 -3.43 10.30 2.27
C GLU A 70 -4.92 10.29 2.62
N THR A 71 -5.65 9.25 2.22
CA THR A 71 -7.11 9.18 2.34
C THR A 71 -7.55 8.55 3.66
N ILE A 72 -6.94 7.44 4.04
CA ILE A 72 -7.30 6.66 5.22
C ILE A 72 -6.23 6.80 6.31
N GLY A 73 -4.99 6.47 5.97
CA GLY A 73 -3.88 6.44 6.91
C GLY A 73 -3.82 5.13 7.70
N ALA A 74 -2.65 4.84 8.20
CA ALA A 74 -2.40 3.71 9.08
C ALA A 74 -1.23 4.07 10.00
N LYS A 75 -1.20 3.47 11.18
CA LYS A 75 -0.06 3.66 12.10
C LYS A 75 1.19 2.98 11.57
N THR A 76 1.02 1.84 10.91
CA THR A 76 2.11 1.11 10.25
C THR A 76 1.67 0.68 8.86
N LEU A 77 2.47 1.00 7.85
CA LEU A 77 2.29 0.57 6.48
C LEU A 77 3.28 -0.54 6.16
N MET A 78 2.77 -1.71 5.82
CA MET A 78 3.56 -2.86 5.40
C MET A 78 3.45 -3.02 3.88
N PRO A 79 4.51 -2.76 3.11
CA PRO A 79 4.45 -3.03 1.68
C PRO A 79 4.40 -4.54 1.41
N ILE A 80 3.60 -4.90 0.41
CA ILE A 80 3.49 -6.29 -0.06
C ILE A 80 3.61 -6.31 -1.58
N HIS A 81 3.59 -7.48 -2.21
CA HIS A 81 3.60 -7.65 -3.66
C HIS A 81 4.90 -7.22 -4.33
N PHE A 82 6.00 -7.25 -3.59
CA PHE A 82 7.30 -6.84 -4.14
C PHE A 82 8.30 -8.01 -4.26
N TRP A 83 7.85 -9.23 -3.97
CA TRP A 83 8.66 -10.46 -3.96
C TRP A 83 9.91 -10.26 -3.10
N LYS A 84 11.10 -10.36 -3.70
CA LYS A 84 12.37 -10.15 -3.00
C LYS A 84 12.99 -8.79 -3.28
N ASN A 85 12.26 -7.89 -3.92
CA ASN A 85 12.76 -6.54 -4.19
C ASN A 85 12.55 -5.64 -2.96
N PHE A 86 13.34 -5.85 -1.93
CA PHE A 86 13.25 -5.11 -0.67
C PHE A 86 13.57 -3.62 -0.84
N GLY A 87 14.16 -3.23 -1.98
CA GLY A 87 14.43 -1.83 -2.28
C GLY A 87 13.18 -0.96 -2.44
N VAL A 88 11.98 -1.56 -2.59
CA VAL A 88 10.74 -0.79 -2.65
C VAL A 88 10.51 0.05 -1.38
N CYS A 89 11.01 -0.42 -0.25
CA CYS A 89 10.89 0.31 1.01
C CYS A 89 11.61 1.66 0.95
N GLN A 90 12.70 1.76 0.19
CA GLN A 90 13.44 3.02 0.01
C GLN A 90 12.58 4.06 -0.71
N ALA A 91 11.81 3.65 -1.70
CA ALA A 91 10.89 4.55 -2.41
C ALA A 91 9.84 5.13 -1.44
N LEU A 92 9.32 4.30 -0.54
CA LEU A 92 8.35 4.73 0.46
C LEU A 92 8.97 5.66 1.51
N GLN A 93 10.25 5.55 1.79
CA GLN A 93 10.94 6.37 2.77
C GLN A 93 11.16 7.81 2.31
N THR A 94 10.88 8.14 1.06
CA THR A 94 10.91 9.51 0.56
C THR A 94 9.56 10.23 0.75
N LYS A 95 8.54 9.53 1.23
CA LYS A 95 7.17 10.05 1.34
C LYS A 95 6.95 10.76 2.67
N GLN A 96 5.91 11.60 2.72
CA GLN A 96 5.53 12.31 3.95
C GLN A 96 5.15 11.35 5.09
N TYR A 97 4.66 10.14 4.75
CA TYR A 97 4.28 9.11 5.71
C TYR A 97 5.42 8.12 6.03
N GLN A 98 6.66 8.48 5.71
CA GLN A 98 7.82 7.56 5.85
C GLN A 98 7.97 6.96 7.24
N ASP A 99 7.59 7.69 8.28
CA ASP A 99 7.73 7.22 9.66
C ASP A 99 6.79 6.05 9.98
N ALA A 100 5.72 5.90 9.21
CA ALA A 100 4.78 4.79 9.36
C ALA A 100 5.21 3.54 8.58
N VAL A 101 6.20 3.66 7.68
CA VAL A 101 6.62 2.56 6.81
C VAL A 101 7.46 1.55 7.57
N ALA A 102 7.03 0.28 7.56
CA ALA A 102 7.84 -0.83 8.03
C ALA A 102 8.89 -1.17 6.99
N VAL A 103 10.15 -1.05 7.33
CA VAL A 103 11.26 -1.37 6.43
C VAL A 103 11.56 -2.85 6.51
N ILE A 104 11.35 -3.56 5.41
CA ILE A 104 11.56 -4.99 5.32
C ILE A 104 12.86 -5.22 4.55
N THR A 105 13.78 -5.97 5.15
CA THR A 105 15.12 -6.17 4.59
C THR A 105 15.39 -7.61 4.16
N LYS A 106 14.58 -8.57 4.60
CA LYS A 106 14.80 -9.99 4.32
C LYS A 106 13.51 -10.79 4.49
N GLU A 107 13.48 -11.99 3.94
CA GLU A 107 12.40 -12.93 4.15
C GLU A 107 12.32 -13.36 5.62
N ASN A 108 11.12 -13.68 6.06
CA ASN A 108 10.83 -14.18 7.43
C ASN A 108 11.23 -13.20 8.55
N GLU A 109 11.38 -11.93 8.22
CA GLU A 109 11.65 -10.91 9.22
C GLU A 109 10.43 -10.70 10.11
N THR A 110 10.65 -10.59 11.41
CA THR A 110 9.59 -10.26 12.38
C THR A 110 9.68 -8.77 12.70
N ILE A 111 8.56 -8.08 12.56
CA ILE A 111 8.46 -6.65 12.84
C ILE A 111 7.41 -6.44 13.91
N SER A 112 7.82 -5.79 15.00
CA SER A 112 6.90 -5.44 16.09
C SER A 112 6.16 -4.15 15.74
N ILE A 113 4.87 -4.14 16.00
CA ILE A 113 4.03 -2.96 15.78
C ILE A 113 3.65 -2.33 17.13
N PRO A 114 3.52 -1.01 17.18
CA PRO A 114 3.11 -0.30 18.41
C PRO A 114 1.72 -0.69 18.90
#